data_2e5009bd68d41ef5643bfcd047924315
#
_entry.id   2e5009bd68d41ef5643bfcd047924315
#
_cell.length_a   1.000
_cell.length_b   1.000
_cell.length_c   1.000
_cell.angle_alpha   90.00
_cell.angle_beta   90.00
_cell.angle_gamma   90.00
#
_symmetry.space_group_name_H-M   'P 1'
#
loop_
_entity.id
_entity.type
_entity.pdbx_description
1 polymer ?
#
loop_
_entity_poly.entity_id
_entity_poly.type
_entity_poly.pdbx_seq_one_letter_code
_entity_poly.pdbx_strand_id
1 'polypeptide(L)'
;TSVLASTSRHSRPMAAASSRAGTSTDDTAEIVRRIAAEDDRVRLVAGGPLPAGWCGKQHACWQLAQAARHDTWVFLDVDVSPASDAVARGVAFLDAANADLASGFPRQRTTCLLDWLLLPLIHFILLGFLPLARSRKDATPGMAAGCGQFFVTRRDAYGRAGGHAAIRASLHDGVMLPRAYRRAGLRTDVFDATAQAACRMYERNADVWRGLSKNATEGIGAPATIVPFTLLLAGGQVLPFVLLARGLAAGWAGWPRWAIPMAFVAAALAWLPRLLEAARFRQSVTSAIAHPLGIAVFLAIQWTALVRKCLGLQTAWRGRSLTPQ
;
A
#
# COMPACT_ATOMS: atom_id res chain seq x y z
N THR A 1 -2.15 -7.80 13.41
CA THR A 1 -0.99 -7.53 14.28
C THR A 1 -0.06 -6.56 13.56
N SER A 2 0.52 -5.61 14.27
CA SER A 2 1.51 -4.67 13.74
C SER A 2 2.76 -4.75 14.60
N VAL A 3 3.91 -4.55 14.00
CA VAL A 3 5.21 -4.53 14.66
C VAL A 3 5.78 -3.12 14.57
N LEU A 4 6.32 -2.63 15.67
CA LEU A 4 7.09 -1.40 15.73
C LEU A 4 8.52 -1.75 16.11
N ALA A 5 9.48 -1.42 15.27
CA ALA A 5 10.90 -1.37 15.64
C ALA A 5 11.25 0.08 15.96
N SER A 6 11.95 0.32 17.07
CA SER A 6 12.46 1.64 17.43
C SER A 6 13.97 1.59 17.60
N THR A 7 14.66 2.64 17.16
CA THR A 7 16.13 2.72 17.20
C THR A 7 16.57 4.14 17.54
N SER A 8 17.76 4.28 18.10
CA SER A 8 18.51 5.53 18.17
C SER A 8 19.81 5.38 17.40
N ARG A 9 20.48 6.50 17.09
CA ARG A 9 21.75 6.50 16.35
C ARG A 9 22.87 5.63 16.98
N HIS A 10 22.73 5.28 18.27
CA HIS A 10 23.78 4.60 19.05
C HIS A 10 23.29 3.32 19.74
N SER A 11 22.06 2.87 19.52
CA SER A 11 21.51 1.67 20.13
C SER A 11 21.03 0.64 19.12
N ARG A 12 21.09 -0.65 19.50
CA ARG A 12 20.49 -1.72 18.71
C ARG A 12 18.96 -1.55 18.61
N PRO A 13 18.34 -1.85 17.47
CA PRO A 13 16.89 -1.73 17.33
C PRO A 13 16.14 -2.54 18.39
N MET A 14 15.11 -1.95 18.98
CA MET A 14 14.14 -2.64 19.83
C MET A 14 12.87 -2.91 19.02
N ALA A 15 12.30 -4.08 19.16
CA ALA A 15 11.05 -4.46 18.53
C ALA A 15 9.93 -4.58 19.58
N ALA A 16 8.75 -4.03 19.26
CA ALA A 16 7.53 -4.24 20.05
C ALA A 16 6.42 -4.71 19.11
N ALA A 17 5.74 -5.79 19.47
CA ALA A 17 4.58 -6.28 18.75
C ALA A 17 3.32 -6.03 19.57
N SER A 18 2.26 -5.50 18.93
CA SER A 18 0.93 -5.40 19.56
C SER A 18 0.09 -6.61 19.17
N SER A 19 -0.36 -7.35 20.17
CA SER A 19 -1.37 -8.38 20.04
C SER A 19 -2.58 -8.01 20.87
N ARG A 20 -3.79 -8.22 20.33
CA ARG A 20 -5.02 -8.07 21.09
C ARG A 20 -5.15 -9.23 22.06
N ALA A 21 -4.96 -8.98 23.33
CA ALA A 21 -5.35 -9.92 24.37
C ALA A 21 -6.87 -10.18 24.26
N GLY A 22 -7.26 -11.44 23.99
CA GLY A 22 -8.65 -11.91 24.06
C GLY A 22 -9.44 -11.98 22.75
N THR A 23 -8.93 -11.57 21.58
CA THR A 23 -9.64 -11.68 20.30
C THR A 23 -8.79 -12.18 19.13
N SER A 24 -7.51 -12.44 19.32
CA SER A 24 -6.67 -13.13 18.35
C SER A 24 -6.86 -14.62 18.60
N THR A 25 -7.40 -15.34 17.62
CA THR A 25 -7.53 -16.80 17.62
C THR A 25 -6.26 -17.48 17.11
N ASP A 26 -5.18 -16.68 16.92
CA ASP A 26 -3.89 -17.13 16.44
C ASP A 26 -2.83 -17.10 17.55
N ASP A 27 -1.79 -17.89 17.41
CA ASP A 27 -0.71 -18.09 18.38
C ASP A 27 0.28 -16.89 18.41
N THR A 28 -0.06 -15.74 17.79
CA THR A 28 0.85 -14.58 17.67
C THR A 28 1.36 -14.11 19.01
N ALA A 29 0.49 -14.02 20.02
CA ALA A 29 0.90 -13.53 21.35
C ALA A 29 1.88 -14.49 22.04
N GLU A 30 1.68 -15.81 21.87
CA GLU A 30 2.55 -16.83 22.42
C GLU A 30 3.92 -16.82 21.74
N ILE A 31 3.94 -16.73 20.40
CA ILE A 31 5.17 -16.60 19.62
C ILE A 31 5.98 -15.38 20.08
N VAL A 32 5.33 -14.23 20.24
CA VAL A 32 6.03 -13.00 20.68
C VAL A 32 6.53 -13.14 22.11
N ARG A 33 5.79 -13.75 23.03
CA ARG A 33 6.26 -13.98 24.40
C ARG A 33 7.48 -14.90 24.43
N ARG A 34 7.48 -15.96 23.63
CA ARG A 34 8.62 -16.86 23.52
C ARG A 34 9.88 -16.12 23.03
N ILE A 35 9.74 -15.31 21.97
CA ILE A 35 10.86 -14.50 21.47
C ILE A 35 11.32 -13.49 22.52
N ALA A 36 10.39 -12.84 23.22
CA ALA A 36 10.71 -11.87 24.28
C ALA A 36 11.38 -12.50 25.51
N ALA A 37 11.22 -13.80 25.72
CA ALA A 37 11.95 -14.52 26.78
C ALA A 37 13.42 -14.79 26.39
N GLU A 38 13.72 -14.83 25.09
CA GLU A 38 15.06 -15.07 24.55
C GLU A 38 15.80 -13.76 24.16
N ASP A 39 15.06 -12.67 23.91
CA ASP A 39 15.59 -11.39 23.46
C ASP A 39 14.88 -10.23 24.17
N ASP A 40 15.57 -9.58 25.10
CA ASP A 40 15.10 -8.45 25.93
C ASP A 40 14.73 -7.19 25.11
N ARG A 41 15.19 -7.14 23.85
CA ARG A 41 14.82 -6.09 22.89
C ARG A 41 13.39 -6.25 22.37
N VAL A 42 12.79 -7.44 22.49
CA VAL A 42 11.43 -7.74 22.03
C VAL A 42 10.45 -7.59 23.17
N ARG A 43 9.36 -6.90 22.95
CA ARG A 43 8.29 -6.72 23.95
C ARG A 43 6.92 -6.97 23.32
N LEU A 44 6.08 -7.70 24.05
CA LEU A 44 4.65 -7.77 23.75
C LEU A 44 3.94 -6.60 24.42
N VAL A 45 3.25 -5.80 23.62
CA VAL A 45 2.34 -4.77 24.13
C VAL A 45 0.93 -5.32 24.12
N ALA A 46 0.33 -5.48 25.27
CA ALA A 46 -1.06 -5.91 25.37
C ALA A 46 -1.98 -4.85 24.78
N GLY A 47 -2.77 -5.26 23.78
CA GLY A 47 -3.74 -4.38 23.15
C GLY A 47 -4.96 -4.16 24.05
N GLY A 48 -5.28 -2.90 24.36
CA GLY A 48 -6.51 -2.54 25.05
C GLY A 48 -7.77 -2.73 24.18
N PRO A 49 -8.96 -2.56 24.75
CA PRO A 49 -10.21 -2.59 24.01
C PRO A 49 -10.19 -1.55 22.88
N LEU A 50 -10.81 -1.91 21.74
CA LEU A 50 -10.87 -0.99 20.59
C LEU A 50 -11.90 0.10 20.86
N PRO A 51 -11.51 1.38 20.97
CA PRO A 51 -12.45 2.45 21.16
C PRO A 51 -13.38 2.64 19.95
N ALA A 52 -14.56 3.17 20.16
CA ALA A 52 -15.47 3.50 19.05
C ALA A 52 -14.79 4.46 18.06
N GLY A 53 -15.07 4.28 16.77
CA GLY A 53 -14.50 5.10 15.69
C GLY A 53 -13.02 4.80 15.35
N TRP A 54 -12.40 3.78 15.93
CA TRP A 54 -11.04 3.37 15.58
C TRP A 54 -11.01 2.14 14.67
N CYS A 55 -10.17 2.19 13.65
CA CYS A 55 -9.73 1.00 12.92
C CYS A 55 -8.73 0.21 13.78
N GLY A 56 -8.85 -1.11 13.81
CA GLY A 56 -8.00 -1.96 14.65
C GLY A 56 -6.51 -1.83 14.38
N LYS A 57 -6.08 -1.66 13.11
CA LYS A 57 -4.69 -1.43 12.74
C LYS A 57 -4.19 -0.10 13.30
N GLN A 58 -4.95 0.98 13.09
CA GLN A 58 -4.55 2.31 13.54
C GLN A 58 -4.43 2.37 15.06
N HIS A 59 -5.35 1.73 15.79
CA HIS A 59 -5.28 1.65 17.24
C HIS A 59 -4.05 0.85 17.72
N ALA A 60 -3.75 -0.28 17.09
CA ALA A 60 -2.57 -1.08 17.42
C ALA A 60 -1.26 -0.30 17.18
N CYS A 61 -1.13 0.38 16.03
CA CYS A 61 0.03 1.22 15.73
C CYS A 61 0.16 2.40 16.71
N TRP A 62 -0.95 3.02 17.08
CA TRP A 62 -0.96 4.10 18.08
C TRP A 62 -0.49 3.60 19.46
N GLN A 63 -0.99 2.44 19.93
CA GLN A 63 -0.55 1.86 21.20
C GLN A 63 0.93 1.49 21.20
N LEU A 64 1.45 0.94 20.07
CA LEU A 64 2.87 0.67 19.91
C LEU A 64 3.70 1.94 19.98
N ALA A 65 3.24 3.03 19.35
CA ALA A 65 3.90 4.33 19.43
C ALA A 65 3.98 4.88 20.87
N GLN A 66 2.91 4.72 21.68
CA GLN A 66 2.93 5.12 23.08
C GLN A 66 3.92 4.30 23.93
N ALA A 67 4.14 3.02 23.54
CA ALA A 67 5.07 2.14 24.23
C ALA A 67 6.52 2.26 23.74
N ALA A 68 6.78 2.97 22.64
CA ALA A 68 8.11 3.07 22.05
C ALA A 68 9.04 3.95 22.89
N ARG A 69 10.33 3.55 22.97
CA ARG A 69 11.33 4.19 23.85
C ARG A 69 12.33 5.08 23.12
N HIS A 70 12.52 4.87 21.81
CA HIS A 70 13.53 5.58 21.02
C HIS A 70 12.90 6.66 20.14
N ASP A 71 13.72 7.48 19.48
CA ASP A 71 13.29 8.65 18.72
C ASP A 71 13.01 8.38 17.24
N THR A 72 13.47 7.25 16.71
CA THR A 72 13.17 6.83 15.33
C THR A 72 12.37 5.54 15.36
N TRP A 73 11.25 5.53 14.66
CA TRP A 73 10.29 4.44 14.65
C TRP A 73 10.11 3.86 13.26
N VAL A 74 9.99 2.53 13.22
CA VAL A 74 9.72 1.77 12.00
C VAL A 74 8.48 0.93 12.24
N PHE A 75 7.39 1.25 11.55
CA PHE A 75 6.17 0.45 11.54
C PHE A 75 6.23 -0.55 10.41
N LEU A 76 6.05 -1.83 10.73
CA LEU A 76 5.99 -2.92 9.77
C LEU A 76 4.66 -3.68 9.95
N ASP A 77 4.05 -4.05 8.84
CA ASP A 77 2.95 -5.00 8.88
C ASP A 77 3.47 -6.42 9.15
N VAL A 78 2.66 -7.23 9.79
CA VAL A 78 3.02 -8.60 10.22
C VAL A 78 3.29 -9.54 9.04
N ASP A 79 2.77 -9.21 7.86
CA ASP A 79 2.97 -9.94 6.60
C ASP A 79 4.22 -9.49 5.82
N VAL A 80 5.01 -8.58 6.40
CA VAL A 80 6.29 -8.11 5.86
C VAL A 80 7.44 -8.89 6.49
N SER A 81 8.28 -9.46 5.65
CA SER A 81 9.55 -10.10 6.03
C SER A 81 10.71 -9.16 5.69
N PRO A 82 11.27 -8.42 6.66
CA PRO A 82 12.39 -7.53 6.43
C PRO A 82 13.71 -8.31 6.32
N ALA A 83 14.64 -7.81 5.50
CA ALA A 83 16.03 -8.21 5.53
C ALA A 83 16.71 -7.67 6.82
N SER A 84 17.85 -8.25 7.20
CA SER A 84 18.54 -7.88 8.44
C SER A 84 18.97 -6.40 8.50
N ASP A 85 19.19 -5.77 7.36
CA ASP A 85 19.58 -4.36 7.22
C ASP A 85 18.43 -3.42 6.86
N ALA A 86 17.18 -3.93 6.74
CA ALA A 86 16.02 -3.16 6.28
C ALA A 86 15.75 -1.91 7.15
N VAL A 87 15.84 -2.06 8.47
CA VAL A 87 15.62 -0.95 9.42
C VAL A 87 16.70 0.11 9.24
N ALA A 88 17.97 -0.30 9.20
CA ALA A 88 19.09 0.63 9.04
C ALA A 88 19.02 1.40 7.72
N ARG A 89 18.70 0.73 6.61
CA ARG A 89 18.51 1.37 5.29
C ARG A 89 17.31 2.31 5.26
N GLY A 90 16.20 1.93 5.90
CA GLY A 90 15.03 2.80 6.01
C GLY A 90 15.33 4.09 6.76
N VAL A 91 16.08 4.00 7.88
CA VAL A 91 16.53 5.16 8.67
C VAL A 91 17.52 6.01 7.87
N ALA A 92 18.50 5.39 7.21
CA ALA A 92 19.46 6.10 6.37
C ALA A 92 18.76 6.86 5.23
N PHE A 93 17.71 6.27 4.63
CA PHE A 93 16.89 6.96 3.62
C PHE A 93 16.14 8.15 4.22
N LEU A 94 15.50 7.98 5.39
CA LEU A 94 14.80 9.07 6.07
C LEU A 94 15.74 10.26 6.30
N ASP A 95 16.97 10.01 6.75
CA ASP A 95 17.98 11.02 7.01
C ASP A 95 18.46 11.69 5.69
N ALA A 96 18.82 10.89 4.69
CA ALA A 96 19.32 11.39 3.40
C ALA A 96 18.27 12.20 2.63
N ALA A 97 16.99 11.81 2.69
CA ALA A 97 15.87 12.53 2.09
C ALA A 97 15.44 13.76 2.90
N ASN A 98 16.00 13.95 4.12
CA ASN A 98 15.55 14.93 5.08
C ASN A 98 14.01 14.92 5.23
N ALA A 99 13.45 13.71 5.35
CA ALA A 99 12.03 13.48 5.47
C ALA A 99 11.63 13.25 6.94
N ASP A 100 10.41 13.60 7.27
CA ASP A 100 9.78 13.35 8.58
C ASP A 100 9.08 11.99 8.62
N LEU A 101 8.60 11.54 7.45
CA LEU A 101 8.04 10.22 7.21
C LEU A 101 8.56 9.68 5.89
N ALA A 102 9.18 8.52 5.91
CA ALA A 102 9.54 7.75 4.72
C ALA A 102 8.70 6.48 4.62
N SER A 103 8.29 6.11 3.42
CA SER A 103 7.53 4.90 3.17
C SER A 103 8.22 4.00 2.16
N GLY A 104 8.56 2.79 2.58
CA GLY A 104 9.13 1.75 1.72
C GLY A 104 8.05 0.92 1.04
N PHE A 105 8.26 0.62 -0.24
CA PHE A 105 7.43 -0.30 -1.01
C PHE A 105 8.12 -1.67 -1.09
N PRO A 106 7.72 -2.66 -0.27
CA PRO A 106 8.31 -3.98 -0.28
C PRO A 106 8.03 -4.75 -1.57
N ARG A 107 8.87 -5.74 -1.88
CA ARG A 107 8.58 -6.71 -2.92
C ARG A 107 7.31 -7.48 -2.58
N GLN A 108 6.31 -7.42 -3.44
CA GLN A 108 5.08 -8.20 -3.28
C GLN A 108 5.32 -9.64 -3.74
N ARG A 109 5.14 -10.61 -2.83
CA ARG A 109 5.14 -12.05 -3.16
C ARG A 109 3.72 -12.43 -3.53
N THR A 110 3.56 -12.98 -4.72
CA THR A 110 2.26 -13.39 -5.26
C THR A 110 2.13 -14.90 -5.19
N THR A 111 0.98 -15.42 -4.78
CA THR A 111 0.71 -16.84 -4.53
C THR A 111 -0.58 -17.34 -5.17
N CYS A 112 -1.49 -16.45 -5.59
CA CYS A 112 -2.72 -16.79 -6.28
C CYS A 112 -2.90 -15.94 -7.55
N LEU A 113 -3.93 -16.22 -8.36
CA LEU A 113 -4.12 -15.56 -9.65
C LEU A 113 -4.38 -14.06 -9.51
N LEU A 114 -5.27 -13.67 -8.58
CA LEU A 114 -5.62 -12.26 -8.45
C LEU A 114 -4.51 -11.42 -7.82
N ASP A 115 -3.72 -11.96 -6.90
CA ASP A 115 -2.58 -11.20 -6.38
C ASP A 115 -1.47 -11.04 -7.42
N TRP A 116 -1.21 -12.09 -8.22
CA TRP A 116 -0.30 -12.04 -9.34
C TRP A 116 -0.71 -10.99 -10.39
N LEU A 117 -1.99 -10.83 -10.62
CA LEU A 117 -2.54 -9.90 -11.61
C LEU A 117 -2.58 -8.46 -11.08
N LEU A 118 -2.93 -8.25 -9.80
CA LEU A 118 -3.32 -6.95 -9.25
C LEU A 118 -2.26 -6.29 -8.36
N LEU A 119 -1.50 -7.04 -7.55
CA LEU A 119 -0.53 -6.42 -6.64
C LEU A 119 0.61 -5.68 -7.37
N PRO A 120 1.09 -6.13 -8.54
CA PRO A 120 2.05 -5.36 -9.32
C PRO A 120 1.55 -3.98 -9.75
N LEU A 121 0.22 -3.77 -9.84
CA LEU A 121 -0.38 -2.48 -10.16
C LEU A 121 -0.17 -1.42 -9.07
N ILE A 122 0.22 -1.81 -7.84
CA ILE A 122 0.56 -0.85 -6.77
C ILE A 122 1.70 0.07 -7.23
N HIS A 123 2.77 -0.51 -7.81
CA HIS A 123 3.88 0.27 -8.34
C HIS A 123 3.47 1.09 -9.57
N PHE A 124 2.70 0.47 -10.48
CA PHE A 124 2.19 1.15 -11.68
C PHE A 124 1.35 2.38 -11.34
N ILE A 125 0.40 2.24 -10.42
CA ILE A 125 -0.43 3.37 -9.97
C ILE A 125 0.41 4.42 -9.25
N LEU A 126 1.33 4.01 -8.38
CA LEU A 126 2.20 4.94 -7.69
C LEU A 126 3.06 5.76 -8.66
N LEU A 127 3.80 5.08 -9.54
CA LEU A 127 4.76 5.74 -10.43
C LEU A 127 4.09 6.46 -11.60
N GLY A 128 2.98 5.92 -12.10
CA GLY A 128 2.23 6.49 -13.22
C GLY A 128 1.42 7.73 -12.85
N PHE A 129 0.96 7.84 -11.60
CA PHE A 129 0.04 8.92 -11.20
C PHE A 129 0.54 9.81 -10.05
N LEU A 130 1.66 9.46 -9.41
CA LEU A 130 2.33 10.34 -8.47
C LEU A 130 3.64 10.87 -9.09
N PRO A 131 3.69 12.15 -9.50
CA PRO A 131 4.90 12.74 -10.04
C PRO A 131 5.93 12.93 -8.90
N LEU A 132 6.77 11.93 -8.63
CA LEU A 132 7.66 11.87 -7.46
C LEU A 132 8.56 13.09 -7.35
N ALA A 133 9.12 13.58 -8.47
CA ALA A 133 9.98 14.77 -8.46
C ALA A 133 9.24 16.02 -7.98
N ARG A 134 7.96 16.18 -8.35
CA ARG A 134 7.08 17.24 -7.86
C ARG A 134 6.65 16.98 -6.43
N SER A 135 6.25 15.75 -6.11
CA SER A 135 5.84 15.35 -4.77
C SER A 135 6.89 15.67 -3.70
N ARG A 136 8.18 15.57 -4.02
CA ARG A 136 9.29 15.93 -3.12
C ARG A 136 9.44 17.43 -2.86
N LYS A 137 8.96 18.27 -3.78
CA LYS A 137 9.03 19.74 -3.71
C LYS A 137 7.73 20.36 -3.22
N ASP A 138 6.61 19.69 -3.44
CA ASP A 138 5.26 20.19 -3.18
C ASP A 138 4.73 19.60 -1.87
N ALA A 139 4.52 20.46 -0.87
CA ALA A 139 4.01 20.07 0.44
C ALA A 139 2.51 19.74 0.46
N THR A 140 1.81 19.88 -0.67
CA THR A 140 0.36 19.65 -0.77
C THR A 140 0.00 18.22 -0.32
N PRO A 141 -1.00 18.04 0.57
CA PRO A 141 -1.42 16.70 1.04
C PRO A 141 -1.83 15.74 -0.08
N GLY A 142 -2.40 16.25 -1.18
CA GLY A 142 -2.77 15.46 -2.35
C GLY A 142 -1.59 14.80 -3.08
N MET A 143 -0.38 15.35 -2.92
CA MET A 143 0.86 14.80 -3.47
C MET A 143 1.54 13.77 -2.54
N ALA A 144 0.93 13.45 -1.39
CA ALA A 144 1.46 12.45 -0.48
C ALA A 144 0.86 11.07 -0.77
N ALA A 145 1.73 10.08 -0.85
CA ALA A 145 1.38 8.67 -0.84
C ALA A 145 2.45 7.86 -0.11
N GLY A 146 2.12 6.63 0.24
CA GLY A 146 3.01 5.67 0.84
C GLY A 146 2.38 4.27 0.83
N CYS A 147 3.12 3.32 1.33
CA CYS A 147 2.71 1.95 1.56
C CYS A 147 2.65 1.70 3.08
N GLY A 148 1.47 1.37 3.61
CA GLY A 148 1.27 1.12 5.04
C GLY A 148 2.03 -0.08 5.60
N GLN A 149 2.73 -0.81 4.74
CA GLN A 149 3.49 -2.00 5.10
C GLN A 149 4.85 -1.69 5.72
N PHE A 150 5.45 -0.53 5.37
CA PHE A 150 6.77 -0.13 5.86
C PHE A 150 6.84 1.39 5.97
N PHE A 151 6.70 1.92 7.17
CA PHE A 151 6.90 3.32 7.47
C PHE A 151 8.10 3.53 8.40
N VAL A 152 8.85 4.60 8.13
CA VAL A 152 9.95 5.08 9.00
C VAL A 152 9.67 6.53 9.34
N THR A 153 9.73 6.88 10.62
CA THR A 153 9.43 8.24 11.08
C THR A 153 10.19 8.61 12.35
N ARG A 154 10.27 9.91 12.64
CA ARG A 154 10.77 10.42 13.91
C ARG A 154 9.62 10.58 14.90
N ARG A 155 9.91 10.39 16.19
CA ARG A 155 8.96 10.48 17.29
C ARG A 155 8.26 11.84 17.36
N ASP A 156 9.04 12.92 17.28
CA ASP A 156 8.52 14.30 17.31
C ASP A 156 7.62 14.60 16.12
N ALA A 157 8.03 14.20 14.91
CA ALA A 157 7.25 14.36 13.69
C ALA A 157 5.94 13.57 13.76
N TYR A 158 5.98 12.34 14.29
CA TYR A 158 4.78 11.54 14.50
C TYR A 158 3.80 12.23 15.46
N GLY A 159 4.30 12.80 16.57
CA GLY A 159 3.49 13.56 17.51
C GLY A 159 2.85 14.79 16.86
N ARG A 160 3.64 15.60 16.13
CA ARG A 160 3.17 16.79 15.39
C ARG A 160 2.12 16.47 14.34
N ALA A 161 2.24 15.35 13.63
CA ALA A 161 1.25 14.90 12.65
C ALA A 161 -0.03 14.32 13.28
N GLY A 162 -0.05 14.11 14.61
CA GLY A 162 -1.11 13.39 15.31
C GLY A 162 -1.09 11.88 15.11
N GLY A 163 -0.09 11.36 14.38
CA GLY A 163 0.16 9.95 14.15
C GLY A 163 -1.06 9.16 13.68
N HIS A 164 -1.16 7.90 14.09
CA HIS A 164 -2.30 7.05 13.74
C HIS A 164 -3.62 7.49 14.38
N ALA A 165 -3.60 8.34 15.41
CA ALA A 165 -4.81 8.92 15.99
C ALA A 165 -5.50 9.90 15.03
N ALA A 166 -4.73 10.67 14.25
CA ALA A 166 -5.26 11.60 13.24
C ALA A 166 -5.99 10.87 12.10
N ILE A 167 -5.71 9.58 11.91
CA ILE A 167 -6.31 8.75 10.86
C ILE A 167 -7.09 7.55 11.43
N ARG A 168 -7.53 7.64 12.69
CA ARG A 168 -8.07 6.52 13.46
C ARG A 168 -9.16 5.72 12.76
N ALA A 169 -10.02 6.36 11.98
CA ALA A 169 -11.13 5.74 11.27
C ALA A 169 -10.76 5.22 9.86
N SER A 170 -9.58 5.60 9.34
CA SER A 170 -9.18 5.24 7.99
C SER A 170 -8.78 3.78 7.88
N LEU A 171 -9.13 3.19 6.75
CA LEU A 171 -8.70 1.84 6.35
C LEU A 171 -7.45 1.88 5.47
N HIS A 172 -7.04 3.06 4.99
CA HIS A 172 -5.95 3.25 4.03
C HIS A 172 -4.85 4.15 4.60
N ASP A 173 -4.11 3.63 5.57
CA ASP A 173 -2.99 4.33 6.21
C ASP A 173 -1.89 4.73 5.22
N GLY A 174 -1.63 3.91 4.19
CA GLY A 174 -0.65 4.23 3.15
C GLY A 174 -0.88 5.57 2.44
N VAL A 175 -2.11 6.02 2.36
CA VAL A 175 -2.47 7.33 1.79
C VAL A 175 -2.69 8.37 2.89
N MET A 176 -3.42 8.01 3.94
CA MET A 176 -3.90 8.98 4.91
C MET A 176 -2.85 9.43 5.91
N LEU A 177 -1.92 8.55 6.30
CA LEU A 177 -0.84 8.92 7.23
C LEU A 177 0.14 9.93 6.60
N PRO A 178 0.68 9.72 5.39
CA PRO A 178 1.51 10.73 4.72
C PRO A 178 0.78 12.07 4.51
N ARG A 179 -0.52 12.03 4.21
CA ARG A 179 -1.32 13.26 4.11
C ARG A 179 -1.47 13.99 5.43
N ALA A 180 -1.59 13.28 6.56
CA ALA A 180 -1.63 13.88 7.89
C ALA A 180 -0.32 14.60 8.20
N TYR A 181 0.84 13.99 7.88
CA TYR A 181 2.14 14.64 8.01
C TYR A 181 2.22 15.93 7.22
N ARG A 182 1.81 15.92 5.95
CA ARG A 182 1.85 17.13 5.11
C ARG A 182 0.90 18.23 5.58
N ARG A 183 -0.27 17.88 6.12
CA ARG A 183 -1.16 18.86 6.76
C ARG A 183 -0.52 19.54 7.96
N ALA A 184 0.39 18.86 8.65
CA ALA A 184 1.18 19.39 9.74
C ALA A 184 2.46 20.14 9.28
N GLY A 185 2.62 20.37 7.96
CA GLY A 185 3.80 21.04 7.39
C GLY A 185 5.06 20.16 7.35
N LEU A 186 4.91 18.84 7.48
CA LEU A 186 6.01 17.88 7.52
C LEU A 186 6.29 17.28 6.15
N ARG A 187 7.54 16.86 5.94
CA ARG A 187 8.02 16.29 4.67
C ARG A 187 7.81 14.78 4.63
N THR A 188 7.30 14.28 3.51
CA THR A 188 7.15 12.84 3.28
C THR A 188 7.84 12.42 1.99
N ASP A 189 8.43 11.24 1.98
CA ASP A 189 9.02 10.64 0.77
C ASP A 189 8.76 9.14 0.71
N VAL A 190 8.99 8.55 -0.46
CA VAL A 190 8.84 7.12 -0.70
C VAL A 190 10.12 6.53 -1.25
N PHE A 191 10.40 5.26 -0.95
CA PHE A 191 11.55 4.54 -1.46
C PHE A 191 11.22 3.12 -1.90
N ASP A 192 12.03 2.62 -2.82
CA ASP A 192 11.97 1.23 -3.25
C ASP A 192 12.60 0.34 -2.17
N ALA A 193 11.77 -0.43 -1.49
CA ALA A 193 12.18 -1.42 -0.50
C ALA A 193 12.23 -2.86 -1.05
N THR A 194 12.19 -3.06 -2.38
CA THR A 194 12.17 -4.38 -3.02
C THR A 194 13.32 -5.29 -2.59
N ALA A 195 14.50 -4.72 -2.34
CA ALA A 195 15.68 -5.46 -1.85
C ALA A 195 15.73 -5.59 -0.32
N GLN A 196 14.99 -4.73 0.41
CA GLN A 196 15.02 -4.67 1.87
C GLN A 196 13.91 -5.44 2.54
N ALA A 197 12.78 -5.64 1.86
CA ALA A 197 11.64 -6.32 2.46
C ALA A 197 10.78 -7.02 1.41
N ALA A 198 10.12 -8.10 1.81
CA ALA A 198 9.12 -8.78 1.01
C ALA A 198 7.81 -8.88 1.80
N CYS A 199 6.67 -8.68 1.13
CA CYS A 199 5.35 -8.81 1.73
C CYS A 199 4.57 -9.94 1.05
N ARG A 200 3.85 -10.75 1.86
CA ARG A 200 2.88 -11.73 1.41
C ARG A 200 1.50 -11.34 1.94
N MET A 201 0.84 -10.47 1.20
CA MET A 201 -0.40 -9.82 1.65
C MET A 201 -1.60 -10.77 1.65
N TYR A 202 -1.70 -11.67 0.68
CA TYR A 202 -2.85 -12.55 0.48
C TYR A 202 -2.42 -13.96 0.14
N GLU A 203 -3.34 -14.93 0.38
CA GLU A 203 -3.16 -16.33 0.03
C GLU A 203 -4.25 -16.84 -0.95
N ARG A 204 -5.41 -16.20 -0.97
CA ARG A 204 -6.57 -16.61 -1.76
C ARG A 204 -7.14 -15.45 -2.55
N ASN A 205 -7.66 -15.75 -3.76
CA ASN A 205 -8.28 -14.75 -4.64
C ASN A 205 -9.40 -13.94 -3.94
N ALA A 206 -10.22 -14.60 -3.13
CA ALA A 206 -11.29 -13.93 -2.39
C ALA A 206 -10.77 -12.88 -1.39
N ASP A 207 -9.58 -13.11 -0.81
CA ASP A 207 -8.97 -12.18 0.14
C ASP A 207 -8.36 -10.97 -0.59
N VAL A 208 -7.80 -11.18 -1.79
CA VAL A 208 -7.36 -10.09 -2.68
C VAL A 208 -8.53 -9.17 -3.04
N TRP A 209 -9.63 -9.74 -3.52
CA TRP A 209 -10.82 -8.97 -3.89
C TRP A 209 -11.36 -8.16 -2.70
N ARG A 210 -11.53 -8.81 -1.56
CA ARG A 210 -12.03 -8.15 -0.34
C ARG A 210 -11.07 -7.06 0.16
N GLY A 211 -9.77 -7.35 0.16
CA GLY A 211 -8.75 -6.42 0.64
C GLY A 211 -8.62 -5.17 -0.21
N LEU A 212 -8.63 -5.32 -1.55
CA LEU A 212 -8.59 -4.19 -2.47
C LEU A 212 -9.91 -3.40 -2.48
N SER A 213 -11.07 -4.08 -2.39
CA SER A 213 -12.38 -3.41 -2.30
C SER A 213 -12.52 -2.57 -1.03
N LYS A 214 -11.94 -3.02 0.09
CA LYS A 214 -12.02 -2.36 1.39
C LYS A 214 -11.53 -0.91 1.34
N ASN A 215 -10.43 -0.66 0.65
CA ASN A 215 -9.73 0.64 0.60
C ASN A 215 -10.07 1.45 -0.66
N ALA A 216 -10.82 0.86 -1.61
CA ALA A 216 -11.04 1.43 -2.93
C ALA A 216 -11.61 2.86 -2.90
N THR A 217 -12.63 3.09 -2.06
CA THR A 217 -13.33 4.38 -1.98
C THR A 217 -12.58 5.48 -1.20
N GLU A 218 -11.43 5.17 -0.60
CA GLU A 218 -10.51 6.18 -0.03
C GLU A 218 -9.41 6.61 -1.03
N GLY A 219 -9.39 5.99 -2.21
CA GLY A 219 -8.42 6.23 -3.28
C GLY A 219 -9.07 6.46 -4.63
N ILE A 220 -8.67 5.67 -5.63
CA ILE A 220 -9.13 5.79 -7.03
C ILE A 220 -10.64 5.56 -7.17
N GLY A 221 -11.23 4.67 -6.37
CA GLY A 221 -12.66 4.38 -6.34
C GLY A 221 -13.52 5.42 -5.61
N ALA A 222 -12.98 6.58 -5.20
CA ALA A 222 -13.77 7.65 -4.63
C ALA A 222 -14.67 8.29 -5.70
N PRO A 223 -15.88 8.82 -5.33
CA PRO A 223 -16.83 9.38 -6.30
C PRO A 223 -16.25 10.45 -7.23
N ALA A 224 -15.33 11.28 -6.71
CA ALA A 224 -14.68 12.35 -7.48
C ALA A 224 -13.60 11.86 -8.45
N THR A 225 -13.03 10.68 -8.22
CA THR A 225 -11.84 10.20 -8.95
C THR A 225 -12.12 9.01 -9.86
N ILE A 226 -13.16 8.23 -9.59
CA ILE A 226 -13.38 6.97 -10.30
C ILE A 226 -13.62 7.15 -11.81
N VAL A 227 -14.40 8.17 -12.22
CA VAL A 227 -14.66 8.42 -13.64
C VAL A 227 -13.40 8.86 -14.38
N PRO A 228 -12.66 9.91 -13.96
CA PRO A 228 -11.40 10.28 -14.61
C PRO A 228 -10.39 9.13 -14.68
N PHE A 229 -10.20 8.39 -13.59
CA PHE A 229 -9.29 7.25 -13.58
C PHE A 229 -9.77 6.09 -14.46
N THR A 230 -11.09 5.85 -14.55
CA THR A 230 -11.62 4.86 -15.49
C THR A 230 -11.30 5.24 -16.93
N LEU A 231 -11.52 6.49 -17.33
CA LEU A 231 -11.21 6.96 -18.68
C LEU A 231 -9.71 6.85 -18.98
N LEU A 232 -8.85 7.25 -18.06
CA LEU A 232 -7.40 7.16 -18.22
C LEU A 232 -6.91 5.70 -18.30
N LEU A 233 -7.35 4.86 -17.36
CA LEU A 233 -6.89 3.48 -17.28
C LEU A 233 -7.51 2.60 -18.36
N ALA A 234 -8.83 2.66 -18.57
CA ALA A 234 -9.46 1.89 -19.63
C ALA A 234 -9.04 2.38 -21.01
N GLY A 235 -9.01 3.69 -21.23
CA GLY A 235 -8.62 4.30 -22.51
C GLY A 235 -7.15 4.07 -22.85
N GLY A 236 -6.25 4.26 -21.88
CA GLY A 236 -4.81 4.16 -22.13
C GLY A 236 -4.22 2.77 -21.97
N GLN A 237 -4.80 1.91 -21.11
CA GLN A 237 -4.19 0.64 -20.71
C GLN A 237 -4.99 -0.60 -21.14
N VAL A 238 -6.24 -0.46 -21.60
CA VAL A 238 -7.08 -1.57 -22.06
C VAL A 238 -7.47 -1.41 -23.53
N LEU A 239 -7.99 -0.25 -23.90
CA LEU A 239 -8.51 0.02 -25.26
C LEU A 239 -7.50 -0.28 -26.38
N PRO A 240 -6.20 0.09 -26.29
CA PRO A 240 -5.23 -0.23 -27.36
C PRO A 240 -5.16 -1.74 -27.65
N PHE A 241 -5.23 -2.57 -26.60
CA PHE A 241 -5.17 -4.02 -26.76
C PHE A 241 -6.47 -4.59 -27.33
N VAL A 242 -7.63 -4.05 -26.95
CA VAL A 242 -8.92 -4.43 -27.53
C VAL A 242 -8.95 -4.10 -29.02
N LEU A 243 -8.47 -2.92 -29.43
CA LEU A 243 -8.39 -2.51 -30.81
C LEU A 243 -7.44 -3.41 -31.61
N LEU A 244 -6.25 -3.74 -31.08
CA LEU A 244 -5.32 -4.67 -31.68
C LEU A 244 -5.93 -6.06 -31.84
N ALA A 245 -6.53 -6.62 -30.79
CA ALA A 245 -7.15 -7.93 -30.82
C ALA A 245 -8.28 -7.99 -31.86
N ARG A 246 -9.12 -6.96 -31.95
CA ARG A 246 -10.16 -6.84 -32.96
C ARG A 246 -9.57 -6.76 -34.37
N GLY A 247 -8.56 -5.91 -34.57
CA GLY A 247 -7.94 -5.77 -35.89
C GLY A 247 -7.27 -7.06 -36.37
N LEU A 248 -6.62 -7.78 -35.45
CA LEU A 248 -6.00 -9.08 -35.77
C LEU A 248 -7.02 -10.19 -36.03
N ALA A 249 -8.16 -10.20 -35.32
CA ALA A 249 -9.18 -11.23 -35.45
C ALA A 249 -10.13 -11.00 -36.64
N ALA A 250 -10.56 -9.77 -36.89
CA ALA A 250 -11.56 -9.41 -37.89
C ALA A 250 -10.97 -8.67 -39.12
N GLY A 251 -9.66 -8.47 -39.13
CA GLY A 251 -8.97 -7.66 -40.13
C GLY A 251 -9.17 -6.16 -39.93
N TRP A 252 -8.41 -5.36 -40.68
CA TRP A 252 -8.39 -3.89 -40.58
C TRP A 252 -9.24 -3.25 -41.69
N ALA A 253 -10.17 -4.01 -42.31
CA ALA A 253 -11.04 -3.49 -43.36
C ALA A 253 -11.90 -2.33 -42.81
N GLY A 254 -11.94 -1.24 -43.57
CA GLY A 254 -12.68 -0.02 -43.20
C GLY A 254 -11.98 0.88 -42.16
N TRP A 255 -10.79 0.50 -41.68
CA TRP A 255 -10.01 1.35 -40.79
C TRP A 255 -9.04 2.24 -41.60
N PRO A 256 -8.81 3.49 -41.14
CA PRO A 256 -7.77 4.31 -41.74
C PRO A 256 -6.41 3.65 -41.62
N ARG A 257 -5.55 3.76 -42.61
CA ARG A 257 -4.21 3.12 -42.61
C ARG A 257 -3.34 3.55 -41.42
N TRP A 258 -3.52 4.75 -40.90
CA TRP A 258 -2.80 5.25 -39.74
C TRP A 258 -3.26 4.60 -38.42
N ALA A 259 -4.47 4.04 -38.35
CA ALA A 259 -4.98 3.44 -37.12
C ALA A 259 -4.20 2.18 -36.71
N ILE A 260 -3.68 1.41 -37.70
CA ILE A 260 -2.89 0.20 -37.45
C ILE A 260 -1.61 0.52 -36.66
N PRO A 261 -0.68 1.36 -37.19
CA PRO A 261 0.54 1.67 -36.47
C PRO A 261 0.26 2.39 -35.16
N MET A 262 -0.76 3.24 -35.07
CA MET A 262 -1.15 3.88 -33.80
C MET A 262 -1.59 2.89 -32.74
N ALA A 263 -2.35 1.86 -33.08
CA ALA A 263 -2.78 0.84 -32.13
C ALA A 263 -1.56 0.06 -31.58
N PHE A 264 -0.60 -0.28 -32.44
CA PHE A 264 0.65 -0.93 -32.03
C PHE A 264 1.50 -0.02 -31.11
N VAL A 265 1.68 1.24 -31.49
CA VAL A 265 2.42 2.20 -30.67
C VAL A 265 1.75 2.42 -29.32
N ALA A 266 0.43 2.59 -29.29
CA ALA A 266 -0.32 2.77 -28.05
C ALA A 266 -0.21 1.56 -27.11
N ALA A 267 -0.30 0.33 -27.66
CA ALA A 267 -0.12 -0.88 -26.87
C ALA A 267 1.33 -1.04 -26.37
N ALA A 268 2.32 -0.72 -27.18
CA ALA A 268 3.73 -0.74 -26.76
C ALA A 268 3.99 0.27 -25.64
N LEU A 269 3.44 1.50 -25.75
CA LEU A 269 3.54 2.52 -24.72
C LEU A 269 2.81 2.14 -23.43
N ALA A 270 1.70 1.40 -23.52
CA ALA A 270 1.00 0.89 -22.34
C ALA A 270 1.79 -0.23 -21.64
N TRP A 271 2.46 -1.10 -22.41
CA TRP A 271 3.28 -2.18 -21.84
C TRP A 271 4.62 -1.72 -21.29
N LEU A 272 5.26 -0.74 -21.93
CA LEU A 272 6.62 -0.31 -21.61
C LEU A 272 6.82 0.00 -20.11
N PRO A 273 6.00 0.83 -19.43
CA PRO A 273 6.13 1.08 -18.02
C PRO A 273 6.06 -0.20 -17.19
N ARG A 274 5.13 -1.09 -17.52
CA ARG A 274 4.92 -2.35 -16.79
C ARG A 274 6.11 -3.32 -16.93
N LEU A 275 6.71 -3.39 -18.11
CA LEU A 275 7.90 -4.22 -18.33
C LEU A 275 9.12 -3.66 -17.58
N LEU A 276 9.30 -2.34 -17.59
CA LEU A 276 10.35 -1.67 -16.82
C LEU A 276 10.16 -1.88 -15.31
N GLU A 277 8.94 -1.78 -14.82
CA GLU A 277 8.62 -2.05 -13.41
C GLU A 277 8.82 -3.53 -13.05
N ALA A 278 8.45 -4.46 -13.94
CA ALA A 278 8.67 -5.88 -13.71
C ALA A 278 10.15 -6.18 -13.51
N ALA A 279 11.02 -5.59 -14.34
CA ALA A 279 12.46 -5.70 -14.22
C ALA A 279 12.98 -5.02 -12.93
N ARG A 280 12.53 -3.79 -12.65
CA ARG A 280 13.00 -2.98 -11.52
C ARG A 280 12.57 -3.53 -10.15
N PHE A 281 11.31 -3.97 -10.03
CA PHE A 281 10.72 -4.42 -8.76
C PHE A 281 10.61 -5.95 -8.66
N ARG A 282 11.35 -6.68 -9.50
CA ARG A 282 11.39 -8.16 -9.50
C ARG A 282 10.00 -8.79 -9.55
N GLN A 283 9.12 -8.22 -10.39
CA GLN A 283 7.77 -8.72 -10.62
C GLN A 283 7.74 -9.73 -11.77
N SER A 284 6.64 -10.48 -11.91
CA SER A 284 6.44 -11.42 -13.00
C SER A 284 6.29 -10.71 -14.36
N VAL A 285 7.08 -11.09 -15.34
CA VAL A 285 6.95 -10.59 -16.73
C VAL A 285 5.62 -11.00 -17.32
N THR A 286 5.14 -12.21 -17.04
CA THR A 286 3.82 -12.69 -17.52
C THR A 286 2.67 -11.86 -16.92
N SER A 287 2.79 -11.40 -15.66
CA SER A 287 1.86 -10.43 -15.09
C SER A 287 1.89 -9.08 -15.82
N ALA A 288 3.08 -8.64 -16.26
CA ALA A 288 3.20 -7.42 -17.06
C ALA A 288 2.54 -7.57 -18.45
N ILE A 289 2.64 -8.74 -19.06
CA ILE A 289 1.93 -9.06 -20.32
C ILE A 289 0.41 -9.05 -20.10
N ALA A 290 -0.06 -9.62 -18.99
CA ALA A 290 -1.48 -9.62 -18.61
C ALA A 290 -2.01 -8.28 -18.08
N HIS A 291 -1.21 -7.21 -18.14
CA HIS A 291 -1.55 -5.89 -17.61
C HIS A 291 -2.93 -5.35 -18.01
N PRO A 292 -3.37 -5.43 -19.29
CA PRO A 292 -4.70 -4.93 -19.67
C PRO A 292 -5.82 -5.62 -18.92
N LEU A 293 -5.72 -6.95 -18.71
CA LEU A 293 -6.65 -7.70 -17.89
C LEU A 293 -6.59 -7.28 -16.42
N GLY A 294 -5.38 -7.06 -15.91
CA GLY A 294 -5.18 -6.53 -14.55
C GLY A 294 -5.89 -5.21 -14.32
N ILE A 295 -5.75 -4.26 -15.25
CA ILE A 295 -6.45 -2.97 -15.20
C ILE A 295 -7.97 -3.15 -15.26
N ALA A 296 -8.48 -4.00 -16.15
CA ALA A 296 -9.93 -4.26 -16.25
C ALA A 296 -10.51 -4.82 -14.94
N VAL A 297 -9.85 -5.82 -14.36
CA VAL A 297 -10.25 -6.40 -13.06
C VAL A 297 -10.10 -5.39 -11.92
N PHE A 298 -9.02 -4.60 -11.91
CA PHE A 298 -8.83 -3.53 -10.94
C PHE A 298 -9.98 -2.52 -10.97
N LEU A 299 -10.36 -2.03 -12.15
CA LEU A 299 -11.49 -1.13 -12.33
C LEU A 299 -12.82 -1.76 -11.89
N ALA A 300 -13.05 -3.04 -12.20
CA ALA A 300 -14.24 -3.76 -11.73
C ALA A 300 -14.32 -3.77 -10.19
N ILE A 301 -13.19 -3.97 -9.49
CA ILE A 301 -13.13 -3.88 -8.02
C ILE A 301 -13.48 -2.47 -7.53
N GLN A 302 -12.92 -1.42 -8.16
CA GLN A 302 -13.18 -0.03 -7.77
C GLN A 302 -14.67 0.33 -7.91
N TRP A 303 -15.27 0.00 -9.06
CA TRP A 303 -16.69 0.23 -9.32
C TRP A 303 -17.59 -0.59 -8.39
N THR A 304 -17.29 -1.86 -8.18
CA THR A 304 -18.04 -2.73 -7.25
C THR A 304 -18.03 -2.15 -5.84
N ALA A 305 -16.88 -1.67 -5.37
CA ALA A 305 -16.76 -1.07 -4.04
C ALA A 305 -17.59 0.23 -3.93
N LEU A 306 -17.57 1.09 -4.94
CA LEU A 306 -18.36 2.32 -4.96
C LEU A 306 -19.86 2.03 -4.98
N VAL A 307 -20.32 1.13 -5.86
CA VAL A 307 -21.74 0.74 -5.94
C VAL A 307 -22.24 0.18 -4.60
N ARG A 308 -21.46 -0.73 -3.99
CA ARG A 308 -21.80 -1.27 -2.66
C ARG A 308 -21.90 -0.17 -1.61
N LYS A 309 -20.99 0.81 -1.63
CA LYS A 309 -21.04 1.97 -0.73
C LYS A 309 -22.29 2.82 -0.97
N CYS A 310 -22.65 3.12 -2.21
CA CYS A 310 -23.86 3.86 -2.56
C CYS A 310 -25.13 3.14 -2.15
N LEU A 311 -25.14 1.81 -2.20
CA LEU A 311 -26.26 0.97 -1.74
C LEU A 311 -26.28 0.76 -0.21
N GLY A 312 -25.37 1.37 0.55
CA GLY A 312 -25.29 1.20 2.01
C GLY A 312 -24.86 -0.20 2.45
N LEU A 313 -24.34 -1.02 1.53
CA LEU A 313 -23.89 -2.38 1.86
C LEU A 313 -22.57 -2.32 2.64
N GLN A 314 -22.60 -2.79 3.88
CA GLN A 314 -21.45 -2.75 4.77
C GLN A 314 -20.28 -3.60 4.22
N THR A 315 -19.09 -3.06 4.31
CA THR A 315 -17.86 -3.81 4.02
C THR A 315 -17.45 -4.55 5.29
N ALA A 316 -17.54 -5.88 5.28
CA ALA A 316 -17.05 -6.70 6.37
C ALA A 316 -15.56 -7.05 6.15
N TRP A 317 -14.73 -6.89 7.17
CA TRP A 317 -13.34 -7.31 7.18
C TRP A 317 -13.03 -8.14 8.42
N ARG A 318 -12.55 -9.38 8.23
CA ARG A 318 -12.24 -10.33 9.33
C ARG A 318 -13.39 -10.45 10.34
N GLY A 319 -14.62 -10.66 9.84
CA GLY A 319 -15.82 -10.88 10.66
C GLY A 319 -16.39 -9.63 11.35
N ARG A 320 -15.91 -8.42 11.01
CA ARG A 320 -16.42 -7.15 11.56
C ARG A 320 -17.05 -6.30 10.47
N SER A 321 -18.25 -5.78 10.72
CA SER A 321 -18.85 -4.74 9.90
C SER A 321 -18.09 -3.43 10.11
N LEU A 322 -17.59 -2.84 9.04
CA LEU A 322 -17.00 -1.52 9.04
C LEU A 322 -18.12 -0.55 8.64
N THR A 323 -18.70 0.13 9.61
CA THR A 323 -19.69 1.19 9.34
C THR A 323 -18.93 2.43 8.88
N PRO A 324 -19.18 2.97 7.68
CA PRO A 324 -18.69 4.31 7.32
C PRO A 324 -19.35 5.33 8.23
N GLN A 325 -18.58 6.18 8.87
CA GLN A 325 -19.08 7.45 9.41
C GLN A 325 -19.07 8.49 8.32
#